data_c12a8a9be291a630d5d93774990bb8c5
#
_entry.id   c12a8a9be291a630d5d93774990bb8c5
#
_cell.length_a   1.000
_cell.length_b   1.000
_cell.length_c   1.000
_cell.angle_alpha   90.00
_cell.angle_beta   90.00
_cell.angle_gamma   90.00
#
_symmetry.space_group_name_H-M   'P 1'
#
loop_
_entity.id
_entity.type
_entity.pdbx_description
1 polymer ?
#
loop_
_entity_poly.entity_id
_entity_poly.type
_entity_poly.pdbx_seq_one_letter_code
_entity_poly.pdbx_strand_id
1 'polypeptide(L)'
;MRNIRLTIEYDGKCYNGWQKQPDKLNIQGEIERAIFNITKEEVDLIGSGRTDAGVHALGQIANFKTNSNMPIEKMAIAINSQLKNSIIIKKAEEVDERFHSRYNAKQKTYRYIINNSEYGTAIYRNLQYCFPIKLDEEKMKEAAKYFEGEHDFKAFKSSVTSGKNSVRTIYKAEVRKEGDNIIIELTGNGFLYNMVRIISGTLLDVGLGKIKPEEIPEIIESKDRQRAGRTLPAHGLYLVQVVYN
;
A
#
# COMPACT_ATOMS: atom_id res chain seq x y z
N MET A 1 -2.80 16.34 26.20
CA MET A 1 -1.90 15.86 25.11
C MET A 1 -2.69 15.89 23.82
N ARG A 2 -2.15 16.51 22.77
CA ARG A 2 -2.81 16.61 21.44
C ARG A 2 -2.57 15.32 20.65
N ASN A 3 -3.54 14.90 19.85
CA ASN A 3 -3.40 13.78 18.92
C ASN A 3 -3.35 14.33 17.49
N ILE A 4 -2.22 14.16 16.82
CA ILE A 4 -1.98 14.73 15.49
C ILE A 4 -2.03 13.62 14.44
N ARG A 5 -2.91 13.79 13.45
CA ARG A 5 -3.00 12.94 12.26
C ARG A 5 -2.18 13.53 11.13
N LEU A 6 -1.36 12.72 10.51
CA LEU A 6 -0.56 13.07 9.34
C LEU A 6 -1.07 12.31 8.11
N THR A 7 -1.19 13.01 6.97
CA THR A 7 -1.30 12.41 5.64
C THR A 7 0.07 12.48 5.00
N ILE A 8 0.58 11.32 4.57
CA ILE A 8 1.99 11.13 4.21
C ILE A 8 2.09 10.52 2.82
N GLU A 9 2.91 11.13 1.98
CA GLU A 9 3.35 10.60 0.69
C GLU A 9 4.82 10.16 0.79
N TYR A 10 5.19 9.04 0.18
CA TYR A 10 6.59 8.64 0.12
C TYR A 10 6.94 7.75 -1.08
N ASP A 11 8.16 7.95 -1.59
CA ASP A 11 8.86 6.99 -2.44
C ASP A 11 9.55 5.95 -1.55
N GLY A 12 9.03 4.72 -1.58
CA GLY A 12 9.53 3.62 -0.75
C GLY A 12 10.84 2.99 -1.20
N LYS A 13 11.38 3.36 -2.38
CA LYS A 13 12.52 2.70 -3.04
C LYS A 13 13.71 2.46 -2.13
N CYS A 14 14.09 3.47 -1.34
CA CYS A 14 15.28 3.44 -0.49
C CYS A 14 15.00 2.99 0.94
N TYR A 15 13.77 2.57 1.25
CA TYR A 15 13.34 2.23 2.60
C TYR A 15 13.02 0.75 2.76
N ASN A 16 13.33 0.22 3.94
CA ASN A 16 12.96 -1.14 4.35
C ASN A 16 11.49 -1.21 4.82
N GLY A 17 10.60 -0.47 4.11
CA GLY A 17 9.20 -0.35 4.40
C GLY A 17 8.86 0.68 5.47
N TRP A 18 7.64 0.61 5.95
CA TRP A 18 7.11 1.55 6.94
C TRP A 18 7.73 1.36 8.32
N GLN A 19 7.66 0.13 8.85
CA GLN A 19 7.90 -0.17 10.26
C GLN A 19 9.34 0.06 10.68
N LYS A 20 9.53 0.77 11.81
CA LYS A 20 10.81 0.96 12.47
C LYS A 20 11.47 -0.40 12.82
N GLN A 21 12.72 -0.55 12.41
CA GLN A 21 13.58 -1.70 12.63
C GLN A 21 14.98 -1.22 13.00
N PRO A 22 15.69 -1.91 13.90
CA PRO A 22 17.08 -1.59 14.19
C PRO A 22 17.92 -1.61 12.90
N ASP A 23 18.85 -0.67 12.79
CA ASP A 23 19.88 -0.59 11.75
C ASP A 23 19.37 -0.56 10.29
N LYS A 24 18.08 -0.26 10.10
CA LYS A 24 17.48 -0.15 8.75
C LYS A 24 16.77 1.17 8.57
N LEU A 25 17.03 1.80 7.43
CA LEU A 25 16.31 3.00 7.02
C LEU A 25 14.84 2.65 6.76
N ASN A 26 13.91 3.33 7.43
CA ASN A 26 12.48 3.08 7.35
C ASN A 26 11.69 4.39 7.50
N ILE A 27 10.46 4.41 6.96
CA ILE A 27 9.64 5.62 6.89
C ILE A 27 9.26 6.13 8.28
N GLN A 28 8.80 5.24 9.18
CA GLN A 28 8.36 5.59 10.52
C GLN A 28 9.47 6.27 11.32
N GLY A 29 10.67 5.69 11.35
CA GLY A 29 11.79 6.24 12.11
C GLY A 29 12.31 7.58 11.57
N GLU A 30 12.26 7.80 10.24
CA GLU A 30 12.63 9.10 9.67
C GLU A 30 11.66 10.20 10.10
N ILE A 31 10.35 9.91 10.12
CA ILE A 31 9.34 10.87 10.56
C ILE A 31 9.42 11.11 12.07
N GLU A 32 9.58 10.05 12.88
CA GLU A 32 9.77 10.18 14.34
C GLU A 32 10.99 11.06 14.67
N ARG A 33 12.11 10.86 13.97
CA ARG A 33 13.31 11.68 14.11
C ARG A 33 13.06 13.14 13.71
N ALA A 34 12.31 13.38 12.62
CA ALA A 34 11.95 14.73 12.19
C ALA A 34 11.08 15.43 13.25
N ILE A 35 10.10 14.71 13.83
CA ILE A 35 9.26 15.24 14.92
C ILE A 35 10.12 15.56 16.15
N PHE A 36 11.02 14.66 16.56
CA PHE A 36 11.94 14.90 17.68
C PHE A 36 12.81 16.15 17.48
N ASN A 37 13.31 16.36 16.25
CA ASN A 37 14.16 17.52 15.96
C ASN A 37 13.42 18.86 16.18
N ILE A 38 12.11 18.92 15.93
CA ILE A 38 11.31 20.14 16.04
C ILE A 38 10.62 20.31 17.38
N THR A 39 10.25 19.21 18.06
CA THR A 39 9.48 19.27 19.32
C THR A 39 10.32 18.91 20.54
N LYS A 40 11.46 18.22 20.37
CA LYS A 40 12.27 17.59 21.42
C LYS A 40 11.52 16.48 22.19
N GLU A 41 10.41 15.99 21.66
CA GLU A 41 9.62 14.89 22.22
C GLU A 41 9.87 13.60 21.44
N GLU A 42 10.11 12.51 22.16
CA GLU A 42 10.05 11.17 21.59
C GLU A 42 8.58 10.77 21.44
N VAL A 43 8.16 10.44 20.23
CA VAL A 43 6.79 10.08 19.90
C VAL A 43 6.72 8.66 19.33
N ASP A 44 5.59 7.99 19.55
CA ASP A 44 5.25 6.74 18.86
C ASP A 44 4.33 7.08 17.68
N LEU A 45 4.84 6.96 16.45
CA LEU A 45 4.09 7.25 15.23
C LEU A 45 3.35 6.00 14.76
N ILE A 46 2.05 5.98 14.94
CA ILE A 46 1.18 4.85 14.63
C ILE A 46 0.67 4.97 13.18
N GLY A 47 1.15 4.12 12.27
CA GLY A 47 0.66 4.07 10.89
C GLY A 47 -0.65 3.29 10.74
N SER A 48 -1.46 3.65 9.72
CA SER A 48 -2.71 2.94 9.39
C SER A 48 -2.47 1.48 8.98
N GLY A 49 -1.30 1.19 8.45
CA GLY A 49 -0.86 -0.14 8.06
C GLY A 49 0.62 -0.12 7.69
N ARG A 50 1.23 -1.30 7.72
CA ARG A 50 2.60 -1.47 7.26
C ARG A 50 2.62 -1.58 5.75
N THR A 51 3.60 -0.96 5.11
CA THR A 51 3.98 -1.21 3.73
C THR A 51 5.33 -1.92 3.71
N ASP A 52 5.52 -2.81 2.75
CA ASP A 52 6.75 -3.59 2.60
C ASP A 52 7.89 -2.73 2.04
N ALA A 53 9.11 -3.25 2.11
CA ALA A 53 10.28 -2.62 1.51
C ALA A 53 10.04 -2.33 0.01
N GLY A 54 10.32 -1.10 -0.42
CA GLY A 54 10.14 -0.66 -1.80
C GLY A 54 8.71 -0.30 -2.21
N VAL A 55 7.71 -0.42 -1.33
CA VAL A 55 6.32 -0.02 -1.59
C VAL A 55 6.16 1.48 -1.35
N HIS A 56 5.45 2.17 -2.24
CA HIS A 56 5.17 3.60 -2.18
C HIS A 56 3.86 3.91 -1.46
N ALA A 57 3.63 5.16 -1.13
CA ALA A 57 2.32 5.66 -0.70
C ALA A 57 2.06 7.06 -1.24
N LEU A 58 0.82 7.31 -1.63
CA LEU A 58 0.28 8.63 -1.98
C LEU A 58 -0.52 9.22 -0.83
N GLY A 59 -1.02 8.37 0.09
CA GLY A 59 -1.91 8.77 1.17
C GLY A 59 -1.85 7.84 2.38
N GLN A 60 -0.64 7.52 2.88
CA GLN A 60 -0.50 6.85 4.18
C GLN A 60 -1.00 7.78 5.29
N ILE A 61 -1.73 7.22 6.24
CA ILE A 61 -2.16 7.95 7.43
C ILE A 61 -1.43 7.42 8.66
N ALA A 62 -0.93 8.35 9.46
CA ALA A 62 -0.36 8.04 10.77
C ALA A 62 -0.83 9.06 11.82
N ASN A 63 -0.79 8.68 13.09
CA ASN A 63 -1.02 9.62 14.19
C ASN A 63 0.02 9.45 15.29
N PHE A 64 0.23 10.53 16.03
CA PHE A 64 1.08 10.56 17.21
C PHE A 64 0.53 11.53 18.25
N LYS A 65 0.92 11.34 19.51
CA LYS A 65 0.56 12.23 20.62
C LYS A 65 1.72 13.16 20.95
N THR A 66 1.41 14.44 21.25
CA THR A 66 2.42 15.47 21.58
C THR A 66 1.87 16.48 22.60
N ASN A 67 2.76 17.08 23.41
CA ASN A 67 2.46 18.25 24.24
C ASN A 67 2.90 19.57 23.58
N SER A 68 3.50 19.49 22.38
CA SER A 68 3.95 20.67 21.65
C SER A 68 2.79 21.63 21.38
N ASN A 69 3.02 22.93 21.66
CA ASN A 69 2.08 24.01 21.37
C ASN A 69 2.24 24.59 19.95
N MET A 70 3.01 23.92 19.09
CA MET A 70 3.17 24.35 17.69
C MET A 70 1.81 24.48 17.01
N PRO A 71 1.51 25.59 16.33
CA PRO A 71 0.28 25.74 15.52
C PRO A 71 0.18 24.61 14.48
N ILE A 72 -1.02 24.04 14.36
CA ILE A 72 -1.23 22.84 13.51
C ILE A 72 -0.93 23.11 12.04
N GLU A 73 -1.22 24.30 11.57
CA GLU A 73 -0.94 24.75 10.19
C GLU A 73 0.56 24.85 9.87
N LYS A 74 1.42 24.97 10.88
CA LYS A 74 2.88 24.98 10.74
C LYS A 74 3.51 23.60 10.88
N MET A 75 2.79 22.63 11.45
CA MET A 75 3.31 21.32 11.81
C MET A 75 3.85 20.56 10.58
N ALA A 76 3.08 20.49 9.49
CA ALA A 76 3.51 19.80 8.28
C ALA A 76 4.77 20.43 7.66
N ILE A 77 4.82 21.76 7.60
CA ILE A 77 5.97 22.50 7.06
C ILE A 77 7.22 22.25 7.93
N ALA A 78 7.07 22.30 9.24
CA ALA A 78 8.17 22.10 10.19
C ALA A 78 8.72 20.66 10.09
N ILE A 79 7.85 19.64 10.02
CA ILE A 79 8.29 18.24 9.85
C ILE A 79 9.01 18.08 8.49
N ASN A 80 8.44 18.62 7.40
CA ASN A 80 9.02 18.55 6.07
C ASN A 80 10.41 19.20 5.99
N SER A 81 10.68 20.26 6.75
CA SER A 81 12.01 20.89 6.79
C SER A 81 13.10 19.96 7.32
N GLN A 82 12.74 18.88 8.01
CA GLN A 82 13.65 17.89 8.58
C GLN A 82 13.69 16.58 7.79
N LEU A 83 12.79 16.41 6.80
CA LEU A 83 12.70 15.21 5.99
C LEU A 83 13.46 15.34 4.67
N LYS A 84 13.84 14.20 4.10
CA LYS A 84 14.32 14.12 2.71
C LYS A 84 13.12 14.22 1.75
N ASN A 85 13.35 14.68 0.53
CA ASN A 85 12.31 14.84 -0.49
C ASN A 85 11.57 13.54 -0.88
N SER A 86 12.03 12.39 -0.41
CA SER A 86 11.37 11.08 -0.60
C SER A 86 10.23 10.81 0.38
N ILE A 87 10.03 11.66 1.40
CA ILE A 87 8.90 11.61 2.35
C ILE A 87 8.36 13.01 2.48
N ILE A 88 7.06 13.17 2.25
CA ILE A 88 6.36 14.46 2.36
C ILE A 88 5.12 14.32 3.25
N ILE A 89 5.03 15.16 4.25
CA ILE A 89 3.80 15.35 5.02
C ILE A 89 2.89 16.30 4.23
N LYS A 90 1.82 15.76 3.64
CA LYS A 90 0.86 16.52 2.83
C LYS A 90 -0.08 17.35 3.69
N LYS A 91 -0.43 16.83 4.88
CA LYS A 91 -1.36 17.46 5.81
C LYS A 91 -1.07 17.04 7.23
N ALA A 92 -1.25 17.93 8.17
CA ALA A 92 -1.30 17.68 9.61
C ALA A 92 -2.62 18.22 10.16
N GLU A 93 -3.30 17.46 11.00
CA GLU A 93 -4.60 17.83 11.58
C GLU A 93 -4.65 17.35 13.02
N GLU A 94 -5.24 18.17 13.89
CA GLU A 94 -5.58 17.74 15.23
C GLU A 94 -6.88 16.91 15.18
N VAL A 95 -6.87 15.76 15.82
CA VAL A 95 -7.99 14.81 15.81
C VAL A 95 -8.37 14.44 17.23
N ASP A 96 -9.53 13.77 17.38
CA ASP A 96 -9.98 13.26 18.68
C ASP A 96 -8.89 12.45 19.38
N GLU A 97 -8.80 12.58 20.70
CA GLU A 97 -7.76 11.91 21.50
C GLU A 97 -7.78 10.38 21.36
N ARG A 98 -8.96 9.79 21.06
CA ARG A 98 -9.18 8.35 20.89
C ARG A 98 -8.90 7.89 19.46
N PHE A 99 -8.66 8.82 18.52
CA PHE A 99 -8.37 8.46 17.15
C PHE A 99 -7.11 7.58 17.07
N HIS A 100 -7.23 6.48 16.34
CA HIS A 100 -6.14 5.54 16.13
C HIS A 100 -6.06 5.14 14.66
N SER A 101 -4.99 5.55 13.96
CA SER A 101 -4.83 5.39 12.52
C SER A 101 -5.03 3.95 12.02
N ARG A 102 -4.67 2.95 12.82
CA ARG A 102 -4.80 1.55 12.43
C ARG A 102 -6.19 0.98 12.68
N TYR A 103 -6.74 1.22 13.89
CA TYR A 103 -7.97 0.53 14.31
C TYR A 103 -9.24 1.21 13.83
N ASN A 104 -9.20 2.52 13.59
CA ASN A 104 -10.36 3.25 13.06
C ASN A 104 -10.44 3.22 11.53
N ALA A 105 -9.42 2.70 10.82
CA ALA A 105 -9.45 2.59 9.36
C ALA A 105 -10.57 1.64 8.90
N LYS A 106 -11.43 2.14 8.01
CA LYS A 106 -12.56 1.40 7.43
C LYS A 106 -12.21 0.78 6.08
N GLN A 107 -11.48 1.54 5.26
CA GLN A 107 -11.10 1.11 3.92
C GLN A 107 -9.66 1.54 3.60
N LYS A 108 -9.02 0.76 2.75
CA LYS A 108 -7.72 1.07 2.14
C LYS A 108 -7.79 0.79 0.66
N THR A 109 -7.24 1.71 -0.13
CA THR A 109 -7.09 1.54 -1.56
C THR A 109 -5.62 1.40 -1.90
N TYR A 110 -5.30 0.32 -2.61
CA TYR A 110 -3.99 0.08 -3.18
C TYR A 110 -4.07 0.10 -4.70
N ARG A 111 -3.01 0.59 -5.32
CA ARG A 111 -2.83 0.62 -6.77
C ARG A 111 -1.54 -0.11 -7.12
N TYR A 112 -1.61 -0.98 -8.12
CA TYR A 112 -0.44 -1.58 -8.73
C TYR A 112 -0.35 -1.13 -10.18
N ILE A 113 0.84 -0.67 -10.63
CA ILE A 113 1.06 -0.16 -11.98
C ILE A 113 2.00 -1.12 -12.72
N ILE A 114 1.52 -1.65 -13.86
CA ILE A 114 2.30 -2.44 -14.80
C ILE A 114 2.50 -1.60 -16.05
N ASN A 115 3.73 -1.23 -16.36
CA ASN A 115 4.06 -0.67 -17.67
C ASN A 115 4.18 -1.81 -18.67
N ASN A 116 3.26 -1.87 -19.63
CA ASN A 116 3.16 -2.95 -20.63
C ASN A 116 3.63 -2.51 -22.01
N SER A 117 4.57 -1.57 -22.08
CA SER A 117 5.26 -1.21 -23.30
C SER A 117 6.39 -2.18 -23.61
N GLU A 118 6.76 -2.30 -24.89
CA GLU A 118 7.80 -3.20 -25.38
C GLU A 118 9.17 -2.92 -24.75
N TYR A 119 9.52 -1.64 -24.56
CA TYR A 119 10.83 -1.21 -24.08
C TYR A 119 10.85 -0.75 -22.63
N GLY A 120 9.69 -0.67 -21.98
CA GLY A 120 9.57 -0.16 -20.62
C GLY A 120 9.83 1.36 -20.52
N THR A 121 10.28 1.83 -19.36
CA THR A 121 10.52 3.25 -19.08
C THR A 121 11.77 3.46 -18.23
N ALA A 122 12.64 4.37 -18.67
CA ALA A 122 13.82 4.75 -17.90
C ALA A 122 13.45 5.69 -16.72
N ILE A 123 12.49 6.59 -16.93
CA ILE A 123 12.09 7.60 -15.95
C ILE A 123 11.33 6.95 -14.78
N TYR A 124 10.32 6.13 -15.09
CA TYR A 124 9.45 5.53 -14.08
C TYR A 124 9.84 4.10 -13.67
N ARG A 125 11.05 3.63 -14.03
CA ARG A 125 11.53 2.26 -13.76
C ARG A 125 11.46 1.80 -12.30
N ASN A 126 11.41 2.74 -11.35
CA ASN A 126 11.30 2.45 -9.93
C ASN A 126 9.89 2.73 -9.36
N LEU A 127 8.97 3.15 -10.20
CA LEU A 127 7.61 3.56 -9.86
C LEU A 127 6.55 2.70 -10.57
N GLN A 128 6.99 1.80 -11.47
CA GLN A 128 6.13 0.91 -12.25
C GLN A 128 6.86 -0.40 -12.48
N TYR A 129 6.12 -1.50 -12.53
CA TYR A 129 6.67 -2.79 -12.94
C TYR A 129 6.63 -2.90 -14.46
N CYS A 130 7.79 -2.92 -15.11
CA CYS A 130 7.88 -3.08 -16.56
C CYS A 130 7.71 -4.56 -16.94
N PHE A 131 6.76 -4.83 -17.83
CA PHE A 131 6.46 -6.16 -18.34
C PHE A 131 6.17 -6.08 -19.84
N PRO A 132 7.14 -6.50 -20.73
CA PRO A 132 7.07 -6.20 -22.16
C PRO A 132 6.14 -7.13 -22.95
N ILE A 133 5.76 -8.28 -22.40
CA ILE A 133 4.86 -9.21 -23.09
C ILE A 133 3.44 -8.67 -23.04
N LYS A 134 2.80 -8.55 -24.21
CA LYS A 134 1.44 -8.00 -24.32
C LYS A 134 0.46 -8.78 -23.45
N LEU A 135 -0.33 -8.04 -22.67
CA LEU A 135 -1.36 -8.54 -21.77
C LEU A 135 -2.75 -8.27 -22.36
N ASP A 136 -3.67 -9.19 -22.12
CA ASP A 136 -5.10 -9.05 -22.42
C ASP A 136 -5.78 -8.37 -21.23
N GLU A 137 -5.92 -7.03 -21.29
CA GLU A 137 -6.53 -6.25 -20.21
C GLU A 137 -8.02 -6.54 -20.01
N GLU A 138 -8.74 -6.98 -21.05
CA GLU A 138 -10.17 -7.28 -20.89
C GLU A 138 -10.36 -8.55 -20.04
N LYS A 139 -9.57 -9.58 -20.26
CA LYS A 139 -9.58 -10.75 -19.39
C LYS A 139 -9.15 -10.43 -17.97
N MET A 140 -8.17 -9.52 -17.81
CA MET A 140 -7.77 -9.04 -16.47
C MET A 140 -8.91 -8.29 -15.76
N LYS A 141 -9.69 -7.46 -16.49
CA LYS A 141 -10.87 -6.77 -15.96
C LYS A 141 -11.95 -7.74 -15.52
N GLU A 142 -12.23 -8.76 -16.33
CA GLU A 142 -13.18 -9.81 -16.02
C GLU A 142 -12.77 -10.56 -14.75
N ALA A 143 -11.53 -11.04 -14.71
CA ALA A 143 -10.98 -11.76 -13.58
C ALA A 143 -10.97 -10.94 -12.27
N ALA A 144 -10.74 -9.63 -12.36
CA ALA A 144 -10.70 -8.75 -11.19
C ALA A 144 -12.02 -8.78 -10.39
N LYS A 145 -13.17 -8.87 -11.07
CA LYS A 145 -14.48 -8.90 -10.43
C LYS A 145 -14.68 -10.06 -9.48
N TYR A 146 -14.04 -11.21 -9.74
CA TYR A 146 -14.14 -12.38 -8.86
C TYR A 146 -13.44 -12.21 -7.51
N PHE A 147 -12.59 -11.20 -7.35
CA PHE A 147 -11.99 -10.86 -6.06
C PHE A 147 -12.91 -10.01 -5.17
N GLU A 148 -13.97 -9.42 -5.71
CA GLU A 148 -14.92 -8.62 -4.93
C GLU A 148 -15.75 -9.50 -4.00
N GLY A 149 -16.09 -8.96 -2.82
CA GLY A 149 -16.80 -9.68 -1.78
C GLY A 149 -15.90 -10.10 -0.61
N GLU A 150 -16.50 -10.87 0.29
CA GLU A 150 -15.81 -11.44 1.44
C GLU A 150 -15.30 -12.84 1.11
N HIS A 151 -13.99 -13.04 1.20
CA HIS A 151 -13.34 -14.32 0.89
C HIS A 151 -12.22 -14.64 1.88
N ASP A 152 -11.90 -15.92 2.00
CA ASP A 152 -10.67 -16.37 2.65
C ASP A 152 -9.49 -16.29 1.67
N PHE A 153 -8.75 -15.19 1.73
CA PHE A 153 -7.60 -14.91 0.87
C PHE A 153 -6.31 -15.64 1.26
N LYS A 154 -6.41 -16.83 1.86
CA LYS A 154 -5.24 -17.61 2.27
C LYS A 154 -4.31 -17.96 1.09
N ALA A 155 -4.86 -18.23 -0.11
CA ALA A 155 -4.08 -18.44 -1.33
C ALA A 155 -3.28 -17.19 -1.77
N PHE A 156 -3.71 -16.01 -1.38
CA PHE A 156 -3.10 -14.72 -1.75
C PHE A 156 -2.24 -14.12 -0.62
N LYS A 157 -1.73 -14.93 0.27
CA LYS A 157 -0.90 -14.51 1.40
C LYS A 157 0.46 -15.21 1.34
N SER A 158 1.55 -14.46 1.61
CA SER A 158 2.86 -15.08 1.83
C SER A 158 2.92 -15.77 3.19
N SER A 159 3.60 -16.92 3.25
CA SER A 159 3.59 -17.87 4.37
C SER A 159 4.19 -17.37 5.70
N VAL A 160 4.86 -16.22 5.70
CA VAL A 160 5.67 -15.74 6.85
C VAL A 160 4.81 -15.14 7.98
N THR A 161 3.50 -14.92 7.78
CA THR A 161 2.66 -14.30 8.81
C THR A 161 1.70 -15.30 9.44
N SER A 162 1.90 -15.54 10.74
CA SER A 162 1.11 -16.43 11.60
C SER A 162 -0.29 -15.92 11.99
N GLY A 163 -0.84 -14.92 11.28
CA GLY A 163 -2.20 -14.42 11.55
C GLY A 163 -3.25 -15.49 11.27
N LYS A 164 -4.07 -15.81 12.28
CA LYS A 164 -5.10 -16.86 12.20
C LYS A 164 -6.25 -16.53 11.26
N ASN A 165 -6.54 -15.24 10.98
CA ASN A 165 -7.66 -14.81 10.15
C ASN A 165 -7.19 -14.25 8.81
N SER A 166 -7.50 -14.97 7.71
CA SER A 166 -7.22 -14.59 6.33
C SER A 166 -8.44 -14.07 5.57
N VAL A 167 -9.59 -14.00 6.23
CA VAL A 167 -10.81 -13.45 5.62
C VAL A 167 -10.69 -11.93 5.48
N ARG A 168 -10.95 -11.43 4.28
CA ARG A 168 -10.99 -9.99 3.94
C ARG A 168 -12.16 -9.72 3.02
N THR A 169 -12.61 -8.47 3.04
CA THR A 169 -13.62 -7.99 2.09
C THR A 169 -12.96 -7.02 1.13
N ILE A 170 -12.97 -7.35 -0.16
CA ILE A 170 -12.64 -6.42 -1.23
C ILE A 170 -13.94 -5.78 -1.70
N TYR A 171 -14.05 -4.47 -1.53
CA TYR A 171 -15.23 -3.70 -1.93
C TYR A 171 -15.24 -3.38 -3.42
N LYS A 172 -14.03 -3.24 -4.01
CA LYS A 172 -13.85 -2.89 -5.41
C LYS A 172 -12.52 -3.42 -5.92
N ALA A 173 -12.55 -4.03 -7.11
CA ALA A 173 -11.37 -4.50 -7.82
C ALA A 173 -11.45 -4.05 -9.28
N GLU A 174 -10.61 -3.12 -9.68
CA GLU A 174 -10.60 -2.52 -11.02
C GLU A 174 -9.29 -2.79 -11.74
N VAL A 175 -9.41 -3.03 -13.04
CA VAL A 175 -8.29 -2.99 -13.98
C VAL A 175 -8.64 -2.00 -15.06
N ARG A 176 -7.72 -1.08 -15.35
CA ARG A 176 -7.87 -0.12 -16.45
C ARG A 176 -6.55 0.10 -17.16
N LYS A 177 -6.63 0.47 -18.42
CA LYS A 177 -5.47 0.84 -19.22
C LYS A 177 -5.40 2.35 -19.40
N GLU A 178 -4.24 2.92 -19.15
CA GLU A 178 -3.93 4.33 -19.35
C GLU A 178 -2.60 4.43 -20.14
N GLY A 179 -2.72 4.68 -21.46
CA GLY A 179 -1.56 4.61 -22.35
C GLY A 179 -0.92 3.22 -22.33
N ASP A 180 0.36 3.15 -22.00
CA ASP A 180 1.10 1.90 -21.87
C ASP A 180 0.94 1.24 -20.49
N ASN A 181 0.25 1.88 -19.55
CA ASN A 181 0.11 1.35 -18.21
C ASN A 181 -1.19 0.56 -18.04
N ILE A 182 -1.08 -0.61 -17.42
CA ILE A 182 -2.21 -1.35 -16.86
C ILE A 182 -2.20 -1.05 -15.36
N ILE A 183 -3.30 -0.48 -14.89
CA ILE A 183 -3.51 -0.07 -13.50
C ILE A 183 -4.48 -1.04 -12.86
N ILE A 184 -4.05 -1.69 -11.79
CA ILE A 184 -4.88 -2.56 -10.94
C ILE A 184 -5.14 -1.81 -9.65
N GLU A 185 -6.41 -1.60 -9.29
CA GLU A 185 -6.79 -0.87 -8.09
C GLU A 185 -7.72 -1.72 -7.24
N LEU A 186 -7.35 -1.93 -5.97
CA LEU A 186 -8.10 -2.75 -5.03
C LEU A 186 -8.47 -1.91 -3.80
N THR A 187 -9.75 -1.87 -3.47
CA THR A 187 -10.26 -1.25 -2.24
C THR A 187 -10.89 -2.31 -1.34
N GLY A 188 -10.49 -2.35 -0.07
CA GLY A 188 -11.00 -3.35 0.87
C GLY A 188 -10.86 -2.91 2.33
N ASN A 189 -11.41 -3.72 3.25
CA ASN A 189 -11.33 -3.49 4.69
C ASN A 189 -9.91 -3.67 5.27
N GLY A 190 -9.04 -4.33 4.53
CA GLY A 190 -7.65 -4.60 4.87
C GLY A 190 -7.04 -5.62 3.94
N PHE A 191 -5.73 -5.74 3.97
CA PHE A 191 -4.98 -6.63 3.09
C PHE A 191 -3.99 -7.47 3.89
N LEU A 192 -3.79 -8.72 3.47
CA LEU A 192 -2.78 -9.61 4.03
C LEU A 192 -1.39 -9.27 3.48
N TYR A 193 -0.38 -9.83 4.10
CA TYR A 193 1.01 -9.66 3.66
C TYR A 193 1.18 -10.11 2.20
N ASN A 194 1.68 -9.21 1.35
CA ASN A 194 1.83 -9.38 -0.11
C ASN A 194 0.54 -9.57 -0.91
N MET A 195 -0.65 -9.50 -0.30
CA MET A 195 -1.92 -9.85 -0.94
C MET A 195 -2.15 -9.11 -2.26
N VAL A 196 -2.02 -7.79 -2.28
CA VAL A 196 -2.23 -7.00 -3.51
C VAL A 196 -1.24 -7.39 -4.60
N ARG A 197 0.03 -7.61 -4.26
CA ARG A 197 1.08 -8.00 -5.22
C ARG A 197 0.85 -9.40 -5.79
N ILE A 198 0.27 -10.32 -5.00
CA ILE A 198 -0.08 -11.68 -5.44
C ILE A 198 -1.33 -11.63 -6.33
N ILE A 199 -2.36 -10.87 -5.97
CA ILE A 199 -3.54 -10.66 -6.82
C ILE A 199 -3.10 -10.04 -8.15
N SER A 200 -2.26 -9.00 -8.13
CA SER A 200 -1.74 -8.39 -9.36
C SER A 200 -0.94 -9.37 -10.22
N GLY A 201 -0.17 -10.27 -9.60
CA GLY A 201 0.54 -11.33 -10.31
C GLY A 201 -0.38 -12.39 -10.91
N THR A 202 -1.46 -12.72 -10.22
CA THR A 202 -2.50 -13.64 -10.74
C THR A 202 -3.23 -13.02 -11.93
N LEU A 203 -3.62 -11.75 -11.81
CA LEU A 203 -4.23 -11.00 -12.92
C LEU A 203 -3.27 -10.87 -14.11
N LEU A 204 -1.96 -10.70 -13.87
CA LEU A 204 -0.96 -10.71 -14.94
C LEU A 204 -0.93 -12.08 -15.64
N ASP A 205 -0.98 -13.18 -14.89
CA ASP A 205 -1.01 -14.53 -15.48
C ASP A 205 -2.34 -14.80 -16.25
N VAL A 206 -3.45 -14.16 -15.83
CA VAL A 206 -4.71 -14.13 -16.64
C VAL A 206 -4.49 -13.35 -17.94
N GLY A 207 -3.88 -12.16 -17.88
CA GLY A 207 -3.57 -11.37 -19.07
C GLY A 207 -2.64 -12.07 -20.06
N LEU A 208 -1.80 -13.00 -19.58
CA LEU A 208 -0.97 -13.90 -20.41
C LEU A 208 -1.73 -15.12 -20.97
N GLY A 209 -2.98 -15.33 -20.55
CA GLY A 209 -3.76 -16.52 -20.91
C GLY A 209 -3.31 -17.82 -20.23
N LYS A 210 -2.52 -17.74 -19.14
CA LYS A 210 -2.10 -18.90 -18.34
C LYS A 210 -3.16 -19.36 -17.36
N ILE A 211 -4.00 -18.45 -16.92
CA ILE A 211 -5.13 -18.66 -16.02
C ILE A 211 -6.36 -18.06 -16.73
N LYS A 212 -7.46 -18.78 -16.75
CA LYS A 212 -8.72 -18.26 -17.28
C LYS A 212 -9.42 -17.41 -16.19
N PRO A 213 -10.17 -16.35 -16.55
CA PRO A 213 -10.90 -15.54 -15.56
C PRO A 213 -11.77 -16.37 -14.63
N GLU A 214 -12.45 -17.39 -15.16
CA GLU A 214 -13.39 -18.26 -14.45
C GLU A 214 -12.71 -19.18 -13.41
N GLU A 215 -11.39 -19.35 -13.48
CA GLU A 215 -10.62 -20.15 -12.51
C GLU A 215 -10.33 -19.38 -11.21
N ILE A 216 -10.52 -18.06 -11.18
CA ILE A 216 -10.23 -17.25 -9.98
C ILE A 216 -11.02 -17.71 -8.74
N PRO A 217 -12.33 -17.98 -8.81
CA PRO A 217 -13.08 -18.51 -7.66
C PRO A 217 -12.47 -19.81 -7.11
N GLU A 218 -12.09 -20.74 -7.97
CA GLU A 218 -11.47 -22.00 -7.57
C GLU A 218 -10.11 -21.78 -6.89
N ILE A 219 -9.32 -20.80 -7.36
CA ILE A 219 -8.04 -20.46 -6.75
C ILE A 219 -8.27 -19.88 -5.33
N ILE A 220 -9.27 -19.02 -5.16
CA ILE A 220 -9.65 -18.47 -3.85
C ILE A 220 -10.07 -19.61 -2.89
N GLU A 221 -10.97 -20.49 -3.34
CA GLU A 221 -11.50 -21.61 -2.55
C GLU A 221 -10.45 -22.63 -2.19
N SER A 222 -9.45 -22.85 -3.07
CA SER A 222 -8.37 -23.81 -2.83
C SER A 222 -7.54 -23.47 -1.59
N LYS A 223 -7.44 -22.20 -1.22
CA LYS A 223 -6.57 -21.70 -0.12
C LYS A 223 -5.10 -22.07 -0.30
N ASP A 224 -4.73 -22.51 -1.50
CA ASP A 224 -3.39 -22.95 -1.86
C ASP A 224 -2.61 -21.82 -2.54
N ARG A 225 -1.51 -21.37 -1.91
CA ARG A 225 -0.64 -20.32 -2.44
C ARG A 225 -0.01 -20.70 -3.80
N GLN A 226 0.19 -21.97 -4.07
CA GLN A 226 0.83 -22.43 -5.31
C GLN A 226 -0.08 -22.28 -6.53
N ARG A 227 -1.40 -22.23 -6.34
CA ARG A 227 -2.36 -21.99 -7.41
C ARG A 227 -2.48 -20.51 -7.80
N ALA A 228 -2.12 -19.60 -6.89
CA ALA A 228 -2.10 -18.17 -7.19
C ALA A 228 -0.82 -17.76 -7.91
N GLY A 229 -0.89 -16.67 -8.67
CA GLY A 229 0.23 -16.13 -9.42
C GLY A 229 1.41 -15.69 -8.55
N ARG A 230 2.50 -15.35 -9.21
CA ARG A 230 3.73 -14.84 -8.54
C ARG A 230 3.47 -13.56 -7.74
N THR A 231 4.30 -13.30 -6.74
CA THR A 231 4.33 -12.01 -6.06
C THR A 231 5.07 -11.00 -6.91
N LEU A 232 4.38 -9.98 -7.44
CA LEU A 232 5.02 -8.95 -8.26
C LEU A 232 5.95 -8.06 -7.43
N PRO A 233 6.94 -7.37 -8.06
CA PRO A 233 7.88 -6.47 -7.39
C PRO A 233 7.18 -5.35 -6.61
N ALA A 234 7.80 -4.89 -5.52
CA ALA A 234 7.20 -3.90 -4.62
C ALA A 234 7.04 -2.51 -5.25
N HIS A 235 7.98 -2.11 -6.11
CA HIS A 235 8.05 -0.78 -6.71
C HIS A 235 6.90 -0.42 -7.68
N GLY A 236 6.03 -1.37 -8.01
CA GLY A 236 4.78 -1.08 -8.72
C GLY A 236 3.60 -0.79 -7.79
N LEU A 237 3.75 -0.98 -6.47
CA LEU A 237 2.66 -0.90 -5.50
C LEU A 237 2.62 0.43 -4.74
N TYR A 238 1.41 0.98 -4.61
CA TYR A 238 1.11 2.22 -3.89
C TYR A 238 -0.03 2.03 -2.91
N LEU A 239 0.12 2.48 -1.68
CA LEU A 239 -1.01 2.78 -0.81
C LEU A 239 -1.58 4.15 -1.23
N VAL A 240 -2.76 4.15 -1.86
CA VAL A 240 -3.36 5.38 -2.44
C VAL A 240 -4.10 6.18 -1.39
N GLN A 241 -4.94 5.49 -0.60
CA GLN A 241 -5.86 6.16 0.32
C GLN A 241 -6.21 5.26 1.50
N VAL A 242 -6.49 5.90 2.65
CA VAL A 242 -7.10 5.28 3.83
C VAL A 242 -8.30 6.11 4.25
N VAL A 243 -9.46 5.44 4.42
CA VAL A 243 -10.74 6.07 4.78
C VAL A 243 -11.13 5.67 6.19
N TYR A 244 -11.68 6.64 6.98
CA TYR A 244 -12.02 6.46 8.40
C TYR A 244 -13.52 6.60 8.68
N ASN A 245 -14.31 7.17 7.76
CA ASN A 245 -15.75 7.41 7.91
C ASN A 245 -16.53 6.61 6.87
#